data_afbb6472590942e3ec8b0016137630da
#
_entry.id   afbb6472590942e3ec8b0016137630da
#
_cell.length_a   1.000
_cell.length_b   1.000
_cell.length_c   1.000
_cell.angle_alpha   90.00
_cell.angle_beta   90.00
_cell.angle_gamma   90.00
#
_symmetry.space_group_name_H-M   'P 1'
#
loop_
_entity.id
_entity.type
_entity.pdbx_description
1 polymer ?
#
loop_
_entity_poly.entity_id
_entity_poly.type
_entity_poly.pdbx_seq_one_letter_code
_entity_poly.pdbx_strand_id
1 'polypeptide(L)'
;LKTLLIICALAALGLASCGVDYQLTVPVNYAPKLELGHDETRVVVLNRFTVDSVANKNKRKRNVLKGGSYSAIAMAAKQLDMLPHIQTTVLADSANLSADTTPVKMLAEKYSANYVLTLDSLSADIPMELVDTMEVYTTVVNVKFTLYESNGNYFKILRGKAKDYHSESRYYGILAALLVHPTVKGNGQAINQSAGNAAIDAIKDYLPSTLTNQRPLYADNDSLKAAINHMVAKRYHEAFKILNPIIDGPDPKLASHAAYDLAVLYEAQGDIEEALKAAKLSNEKQQNFRANAIIPSLEQE
;
A
#
# COMPACT_ATOMS: atom_id res chain seq x y z
N LEU A 1 0.11 20.10 55.33
CA LEU A 1 1.14 19.08 55.09
C LEU A 1 0.52 17.71 54.81
N LYS A 2 -0.46 17.22 55.60
CA LYS A 2 -1.14 15.92 55.41
C LYS A 2 -1.93 15.84 54.07
N THR A 3 -2.60 16.89 53.68
CA THR A 3 -3.36 16.97 52.42
C THR A 3 -2.43 16.92 51.19
N LEU A 4 -1.28 17.58 51.25
CA LEU A 4 -0.28 17.57 50.16
C LEU A 4 0.34 16.16 49.97
N LEU A 5 0.59 15.45 51.05
CA LEU A 5 1.09 14.06 51.04
C LEU A 5 0.09 13.08 50.41
N ILE A 6 -1.21 13.26 50.68
CA ILE A 6 -2.27 12.42 50.06
C ILE A 6 -2.38 12.69 48.54
N ILE A 7 -2.26 13.93 48.12
CA ILE A 7 -2.30 14.28 46.66
C ILE A 7 -1.07 13.74 45.94
N CYS A 8 0.12 13.81 46.54
CA CYS A 8 1.34 13.22 45.97
C CYS A 8 1.28 11.68 45.90
N ALA A 9 0.69 11.01 46.93
CA ALA A 9 0.50 9.56 46.93
C ALA A 9 -0.53 9.12 45.84
N LEU A 10 -1.61 9.85 45.66
CA LEU A 10 -2.60 9.59 44.56
C LEU A 10 -2.02 9.86 43.18
N ALA A 11 -1.19 10.89 43.02
CA ALA A 11 -0.49 11.16 41.76
C ALA A 11 0.55 10.08 41.44
N ALA A 12 1.26 9.55 42.43
CA ALA A 12 2.24 8.45 42.27
C ALA A 12 1.57 7.12 41.87
N LEU A 13 0.36 6.85 42.35
CA LEU A 13 -0.44 5.68 41.96
C LEU A 13 -0.98 5.75 40.54
N GLY A 14 -1.21 6.96 40.01
CA GLY A 14 -1.66 7.19 38.63
C GLY A 14 -0.55 7.01 37.57
N LEU A 15 0.72 7.04 37.96
CA LEU A 15 1.86 6.91 37.06
C LEU A 15 2.38 5.46 36.89
N ALA A 16 1.83 4.51 37.63
CA ALA A 16 2.31 3.11 37.66
C ALA A 16 1.62 2.20 36.60
N SER A 17 0.76 2.73 35.71
CA SER A 17 0.06 1.92 34.70
C SER A 17 0.66 2.12 33.31
N CYS A 18 1.99 2.00 33.17
CA CYS A 18 2.59 1.70 31.86
C CYS A 18 2.52 0.19 31.64
N GLY A 19 1.35 -0.32 31.25
CA GLY A 19 1.25 -1.69 30.76
C GLY A 19 2.09 -1.80 29.47
N VAL A 20 3.02 -2.75 29.41
CA VAL A 20 3.71 -3.10 28.17
C VAL A 20 2.65 -3.69 27.23
N ASP A 21 2.30 -2.96 26.19
CA ASP A 21 1.33 -3.41 25.20
C ASP A 21 2.07 -4.29 24.19
N TYR A 22 1.88 -5.59 24.28
CA TYR A 22 2.47 -6.55 23.35
C TYR A 22 1.67 -6.55 22.05
N GLN A 23 2.36 -6.37 20.91
CA GLN A 23 1.75 -6.35 19.60
C GLN A 23 2.55 -7.19 18.60
N LEU A 24 1.87 -7.85 17.68
CA LEU A 24 2.47 -8.50 16.54
C LEU A 24 2.06 -7.76 15.25
N THR A 25 3.04 -7.50 14.39
CA THR A 25 2.78 -6.96 13.04
C THR A 25 2.45 -8.12 12.12
N VAL A 26 1.25 -8.14 11.58
CA VAL A 26 0.78 -9.16 10.64
C VAL A 26 0.56 -8.57 9.26
N PRO A 27 1.02 -9.21 8.18
CA PRO A 27 0.65 -8.84 6.83
C PRO A 27 -0.77 -9.34 6.55
N VAL A 28 -1.61 -8.45 6.04
CA VAL A 28 -3.00 -8.76 5.66
C VAL A 28 -3.12 -8.55 4.17
N ASN A 29 -3.49 -9.59 3.44
CA ASN A 29 -3.62 -9.56 1.99
C ASN A 29 -5.09 -9.42 1.60
N TYR A 30 -5.39 -8.35 0.89
CA TYR A 30 -6.72 -8.10 0.35
C TYR A 30 -6.75 -8.38 -1.15
N ALA A 31 -7.80 -9.05 -1.60
CA ALA A 31 -8.10 -9.19 -3.02
C ALA A 31 -8.31 -7.82 -3.68
N PRO A 32 -8.16 -7.70 -5.01
CA PRO A 32 -8.52 -6.50 -5.73
C PRO A 32 -9.98 -6.12 -5.47
N LYS A 33 -10.26 -4.83 -5.32
CA LYS A 33 -11.63 -4.33 -5.16
C LYS A 33 -12.48 -4.46 -6.43
N LEU A 34 -11.80 -4.45 -7.58
CA LEU A 34 -12.39 -4.53 -8.91
C LEU A 34 -11.62 -5.55 -9.73
N GLU A 35 -12.33 -6.39 -10.45
CA GLU A 35 -11.75 -7.36 -11.37
C GLU A 35 -11.92 -6.90 -12.83
N LEU A 36 -10.89 -7.10 -13.65
CA LEU A 36 -10.93 -6.81 -15.08
C LEU A 36 -11.57 -7.94 -15.90
N GLY A 37 -11.86 -9.07 -15.29
CA GLY A 37 -12.47 -10.26 -15.92
C GLY A 37 -12.05 -11.52 -15.16
N HIS A 38 -12.80 -12.60 -15.39
CA HIS A 38 -12.55 -13.91 -14.75
C HIS A 38 -11.75 -14.86 -15.65
N ASP A 39 -11.72 -14.59 -16.96
CA ASP A 39 -11.02 -15.38 -17.97
C ASP A 39 -9.74 -14.67 -18.46
N GLU A 40 -9.00 -15.29 -19.40
CA GLU A 40 -7.84 -14.65 -20.03
C GLU A 40 -8.22 -13.28 -20.59
N THR A 41 -7.72 -12.25 -19.96
CA THR A 41 -8.00 -10.84 -20.29
C THR A 41 -6.77 -10.18 -20.89
N ARG A 42 -6.93 -9.60 -22.09
CA ARG A 42 -5.87 -8.85 -22.77
C ARG A 42 -6.13 -7.36 -22.63
N VAL A 43 -5.10 -6.64 -22.19
CA VAL A 43 -5.16 -5.19 -21.98
C VAL A 43 -4.08 -4.52 -22.83
N VAL A 44 -4.48 -3.60 -23.70
CA VAL A 44 -3.54 -2.71 -24.39
C VAL A 44 -3.31 -1.48 -23.51
N VAL A 45 -2.05 -1.20 -23.18
CA VAL A 45 -1.67 0.00 -22.42
C VAL A 45 -1.04 0.99 -23.39
N LEU A 46 -1.70 2.13 -23.59
CA LEU A 46 -1.41 3.10 -24.63
C LEU A 46 -0.99 4.46 -24.06
N ASN A 47 0.10 5.03 -24.57
CA ASN A 47 0.48 6.39 -24.25
C ASN A 47 -0.22 7.38 -25.20
N ARG A 48 -1.22 8.11 -24.71
CA ARG A 48 -1.86 9.25 -25.41
C ARG A 48 -1.37 10.60 -24.92
N PHE A 49 -0.55 10.60 -23.89
CA PHE A 49 0.00 11.83 -23.35
C PHE A 49 0.95 12.49 -24.36
N THR A 50 0.63 13.71 -24.74
CA THR A 50 1.50 14.57 -25.53
C THR A 50 1.93 15.76 -24.69
N VAL A 51 3.23 16.07 -24.70
CA VAL A 51 3.73 17.23 -23.97
C VAL A 51 3.44 18.48 -24.81
N ASP A 52 2.59 19.36 -24.29
CA ASP A 52 2.33 20.65 -24.92
C ASP A 52 3.63 21.45 -25.06
N SER A 53 4.08 21.62 -26.30
CA SER A 53 5.31 22.34 -26.65
C SER A 53 5.17 23.86 -26.48
N VAL A 54 3.97 24.38 -26.50
CA VAL A 54 3.69 25.82 -26.32
C VAL A 54 3.77 26.16 -24.82
N ALA A 55 3.13 25.36 -23.96
CA ALA A 55 3.18 25.54 -22.52
C ALA A 55 4.57 25.15 -21.94
N ASN A 56 5.25 24.18 -22.54
CA ASN A 56 6.55 23.69 -22.08
C ASN A 56 7.67 24.00 -23.09
N LYS A 57 8.07 25.26 -23.19
CA LYS A 57 9.16 25.70 -24.11
C LYS A 57 10.50 25.00 -23.86
N ASN A 58 10.77 24.58 -22.63
CA ASN A 58 12.03 23.95 -22.26
C ASN A 58 12.10 22.48 -22.73
N LYS A 59 12.99 22.22 -23.73
CA LYS A 59 13.20 20.89 -24.31
C LYS A 59 13.55 19.82 -23.26
N ARG A 60 14.37 20.19 -22.25
CA ARG A 60 14.78 19.27 -21.18
C ARG A 60 13.60 18.85 -20.30
N LYS A 61 12.73 19.81 -19.94
CA LYS A 61 11.49 19.52 -19.19
C LYS A 61 10.56 18.60 -20.02
N ARG A 62 10.42 18.85 -21.32
CA ARG A 62 9.61 17.97 -22.20
C ARG A 62 10.13 16.55 -22.22
N ASN A 63 11.46 16.36 -22.33
CA ASN A 63 12.06 15.03 -22.31
C ASN A 63 11.82 14.30 -20.99
N VAL A 64 11.89 14.99 -19.85
CA VAL A 64 11.59 14.42 -18.55
C VAL A 64 10.13 13.99 -18.44
N LEU A 65 9.19 14.84 -18.87
CA LEU A 65 7.76 14.48 -18.88
C LEU A 65 7.47 13.31 -19.82
N LYS A 66 8.14 13.26 -21.00
CA LYS A 66 8.04 12.12 -21.92
C LYS A 66 8.60 10.84 -21.27
N GLY A 67 9.74 10.91 -20.58
CA GLY A 67 10.29 9.79 -19.82
C GLY A 67 9.34 9.32 -18.71
N GLY A 68 8.75 10.26 -17.97
CA GLY A 68 7.74 9.96 -16.95
C GLY A 68 6.51 9.25 -17.53
N SER A 69 6.02 9.66 -18.70
CA SER A 69 4.88 8.98 -19.34
C SER A 69 5.21 7.53 -19.72
N TYR A 70 6.43 7.27 -20.21
CA TYR A 70 6.86 5.90 -20.50
C TYR A 70 6.97 5.05 -19.23
N SER A 71 7.53 5.63 -18.15
CA SER A 71 7.59 4.94 -16.86
C SER A 71 6.21 4.63 -16.32
N ALA A 72 5.26 5.54 -16.43
CA ALA A 72 3.88 5.34 -15.97
C ALA A 72 3.19 4.18 -16.70
N ILE A 73 3.23 4.15 -18.05
CA ILE A 73 2.60 3.07 -18.81
C ILE A 73 3.30 1.72 -18.63
N ALA A 74 4.64 1.72 -18.57
CA ALA A 74 5.40 0.49 -18.34
C ALA A 74 5.11 -0.10 -16.96
N MET A 75 4.98 0.76 -15.93
CA MET A 75 4.67 0.31 -14.59
C MET A 75 3.22 -0.19 -14.48
N ALA A 76 2.25 0.53 -15.07
CA ALA A 76 0.86 0.07 -15.11
C ALA A 76 0.74 -1.31 -15.78
N ALA A 77 1.38 -1.48 -16.95
CA ALA A 77 1.41 -2.77 -17.65
C ALA A 77 2.04 -3.87 -16.79
N LYS A 78 3.22 -3.60 -16.23
CA LYS A 78 3.92 -4.57 -15.37
C LYS A 78 3.07 -5.03 -14.19
N GLN A 79 2.36 -4.12 -13.54
CA GLN A 79 1.52 -4.45 -12.39
C GLN A 79 0.29 -5.28 -12.82
N LEU A 80 -0.32 -4.94 -13.94
CA LEU A 80 -1.43 -5.73 -14.49
C LEU A 80 -0.98 -7.13 -14.93
N ASP A 81 0.20 -7.28 -15.54
CA ASP A 81 0.77 -8.58 -15.93
C ASP A 81 1.10 -9.49 -14.72
N MET A 82 1.22 -8.92 -13.51
CA MET A 82 1.40 -9.72 -12.29
C MET A 82 0.09 -10.38 -11.83
N LEU A 83 -1.05 -9.96 -12.37
CA LEU A 83 -2.34 -10.55 -12.03
C LEU A 83 -2.53 -11.85 -12.83
N PRO A 84 -3.04 -12.92 -12.21
CA PRO A 84 -3.39 -14.13 -12.93
C PRO A 84 -4.41 -13.79 -14.03
N HIS A 85 -4.27 -14.42 -15.18
CA HIS A 85 -5.17 -14.27 -16.33
C HIS A 85 -5.12 -12.93 -17.07
N ILE A 86 -4.22 -12.00 -16.73
CA ILE A 86 -4.05 -10.75 -17.46
C ILE A 86 -2.78 -10.77 -18.30
N GLN A 87 -2.90 -10.37 -19.56
CA GLN A 87 -1.78 -10.19 -20.48
C GLN A 87 -1.81 -8.74 -21.01
N THR A 88 -0.70 -8.01 -20.90
CA THR A 88 -0.63 -6.65 -21.39
C THR A 88 0.18 -6.51 -22.67
N THR A 89 -0.22 -5.58 -23.52
CA THR A 89 0.55 -5.11 -24.68
C THR A 89 0.79 -3.62 -24.54
N VAL A 90 2.06 -3.20 -24.49
CA VAL A 90 2.43 -1.80 -24.30
C VAL A 90 2.68 -1.11 -25.63
N LEU A 91 1.98 -0.02 -25.91
CA LEU A 91 2.19 0.86 -27.04
C LEU A 91 2.82 2.18 -26.55
N ALA A 92 4.13 2.17 -26.34
CA ALA A 92 4.88 3.27 -25.78
C ALA A 92 5.02 4.46 -26.75
N ASP A 93 5.34 4.18 -27.99
CA ASP A 93 5.51 5.18 -29.05
C ASP A 93 4.22 5.32 -29.83
N SER A 94 3.26 6.02 -29.25
CA SER A 94 2.06 6.45 -29.97
C SER A 94 2.32 7.66 -30.87
N ALA A 95 3.58 8.04 -31.09
CA ALA A 95 3.94 9.18 -31.94
C ALA A 95 3.39 9.08 -33.37
N ASN A 96 3.04 7.88 -33.84
CA ASN A 96 2.35 7.62 -35.11
C ASN A 96 0.85 7.33 -34.95
N LEU A 97 0.37 7.16 -33.70
CA LEU A 97 -1.03 7.11 -33.37
C LEU A 97 -1.36 8.52 -32.90
N SER A 98 -1.73 9.41 -33.88
CA SER A 98 -2.16 10.75 -33.50
C SER A 98 -3.18 10.61 -32.36
N ALA A 99 -2.91 11.26 -31.23
CA ALA A 99 -3.57 11.05 -29.96
C ALA A 99 -5.11 11.12 -30.04
N ASP A 100 -5.63 11.73 -31.08
CA ASP A 100 -7.05 12.04 -31.28
C ASP A 100 -7.76 11.20 -32.34
N THR A 101 -7.07 10.41 -33.18
CA THR A 101 -7.69 9.91 -34.40
C THR A 101 -7.77 8.39 -34.56
N THR A 102 -7.00 7.59 -33.83
CA THR A 102 -7.19 6.13 -33.90
C THR A 102 -8.26 5.70 -32.91
N PRO A 103 -9.44 5.24 -33.37
CA PRO A 103 -10.47 4.77 -32.49
C PRO A 103 -9.95 3.66 -31.59
N VAL A 104 -10.24 3.72 -30.30
CA VAL A 104 -9.89 2.68 -29.31
C VAL A 104 -10.35 1.30 -29.79
N LYS A 105 -11.53 1.23 -30.39
CA LYS A 105 -12.07 0.01 -30.98
C LYS A 105 -11.12 -0.66 -31.99
N MET A 106 -10.52 0.11 -32.91
CA MET A 106 -9.58 -0.44 -33.91
C MET A 106 -8.31 -1.01 -33.24
N LEU A 107 -7.86 -0.38 -32.15
CA LEU A 107 -6.72 -0.90 -31.39
C LEU A 107 -7.09 -2.19 -30.65
N ALA A 108 -8.26 -2.22 -30.01
CA ALA A 108 -8.76 -3.41 -29.35
C ALA A 108 -8.90 -4.58 -30.34
N GLU A 109 -9.48 -4.35 -31.51
CA GLU A 109 -9.60 -5.36 -32.57
C GLU A 109 -8.23 -5.85 -33.07
N LYS A 110 -7.29 -4.92 -33.36
CA LYS A 110 -5.94 -5.25 -33.85
C LYS A 110 -5.16 -6.14 -32.88
N TYR A 111 -5.28 -5.91 -31.59
CA TYR A 111 -4.55 -6.65 -30.56
C TYR A 111 -5.40 -7.71 -29.87
N SER A 112 -6.65 -7.94 -30.33
CA SER A 112 -7.63 -8.84 -29.70
C SER A 112 -7.75 -8.55 -28.18
N ALA A 113 -7.79 -7.28 -27.82
CA ALA A 113 -7.82 -6.83 -26.45
C ALA A 113 -9.25 -6.68 -25.93
N ASN A 114 -9.46 -7.08 -24.66
CA ASN A 114 -10.72 -6.88 -23.94
C ASN A 114 -10.85 -5.44 -23.46
N TYR A 115 -9.72 -4.84 -23.08
CA TYR A 115 -9.64 -3.47 -22.56
C TYR A 115 -8.47 -2.69 -23.20
N VAL A 116 -8.64 -1.38 -23.27
CA VAL A 116 -7.59 -0.44 -23.65
C VAL A 116 -7.44 0.60 -22.53
N LEU A 117 -6.27 0.63 -21.90
CA LEU A 117 -5.90 1.59 -20.87
C LEU A 117 -5.04 2.69 -21.47
N THR A 118 -5.55 3.92 -21.51
CA THR A 118 -4.82 5.05 -22.11
C THR A 118 -4.31 6.00 -21.04
N LEU A 119 -3.03 6.38 -21.11
CA LEU A 119 -2.49 7.49 -20.34
C LEU A 119 -2.83 8.80 -21.06
N ASP A 120 -3.76 9.59 -20.52
CA ASP A 120 -4.24 10.82 -21.15
C ASP A 120 -3.50 12.07 -20.69
N SER A 121 -3.09 12.10 -19.41
CA SER A 121 -2.35 13.24 -18.90
C SER A 121 -1.34 12.83 -17.82
N LEU A 122 -0.25 13.58 -17.78
CA LEU A 122 0.78 13.51 -16.75
C LEU A 122 1.23 14.92 -16.41
N SER A 123 1.28 15.23 -15.11
CA SER A 123 1.89 16.46 -14.61
C SER A 123 2.91 16.10 -13.53
N ALA A 124 4.00 16.87 -13.49
CA ALA A 124 5.05 16.70 -12.51
C ALA A 124 5.48 18.05 -11.95
N ASP A 125 5.68 18.10 -10.64
CA ASP A 125 6.19 19.24 -9.90
C ASP A 125 7.17 18.80 -8.81
N ILE A 126 8.01 19.73 -8.36
CA ILE A 126 8.96 19.50 -7.27
C ILE A 126 8.84 20.65 -6.28
N PRO A 127 7.82 20.64 -5.41
CA PRO A 127 7.73 21.59 -4.33
C PRO A 127 8.82 21.35 -3.30
N MET A 128 9.28 22.44 -2.69
CA MET A 128 10.10 22.40 -1.48
C MET A 128 9.17 22.49 -0.27
N GLU A 129 9.37 21.61 0.68
CA GLU A 129 8.65 21.60 1.94
C GLU A 129 9.65 21.76 3.10
N LEU A 130 9.28 22.52 4.11
CA LEU A 130 10.03 22.60 5.34
C LEU A 130 9.45 21.56 6.30
N VAL A 131 10.25 20.55 6.63
CA VAL A 131 9.87 19.52 7.61
C VAL A 131 10.81 19.68 8.82
N ASP A 132 10.24 20.06 9.94
CA ASP A 132 10.94 20.48 11.16
C ASP A 132 11.90 21.66 10.91
N THR A 133 13.14 21.44 10.61
CA THR A 133 14.13 22.50 10.27
C THR A 133 14.91 22.17 9.00
N MET A 134 14.51 21.11 8.30
CA MET A 134 15.18 20.65 7.08
C MET A 134 14.33 20.95 5.85
N GLU A 135 14.97 21.47 4.81
CA GLU A 135 14.35 21.56 3.49
C GLU A 135 14.35 20.18 2.84
N VAL A 136 13.16 19.69 2.53
CA VAL A 136 12.94 18.40 1.88
C VAL A 136 12.34 18.64 0.50
N TYR A 137 12.89 18.00 -0.51
CA TYR A 137 12.32 18.00 -1.85
C TYR A 137 11.33 16.87 -2.02
N THR A 138 10.19 17.21 -2.59
CA THR A 138 9.14 16.24 -2.86
C THR A 138 8.84 16.21 -4.34
N THR A 139 8.93 15.05 -4.98
CA THR A 139 8.38 14.91 -6.34
C THR A 139 6.89 14.62 -6.25
N VAL A 140 6.08 15.45 -6.88
CA VAL A 140 4.63 15.26 -6.98
C VAL A 140 4.29 14.99 -8.42
N VAL A 141 3.80 13.77 -8.70
CA VAL A 141 3.35 13.39 -10.04
C VAL A 141 1.88 13.00 -9.98
N ASN A 142 1.09 13.54 -10.90
CA ASN A 142 -0.30 13.15 -11.09
C ASN A 142 -0.46 12.56 -12.48
N VAL A 143 -1.19 11.45 -12.57
CA VAL A 143 -1.54 10.80 -13.83
C VAL A 143 -3.05 10.64 -13.95
N LYS A 144 -3.52 10.65 -15.19
CA LYS A 144 -4.90 10.29 -15.52
C LYS A 144 -4.87 9.25 -16.63
N PHE A 145 -5.45 8.10 -16.33
CA PHE A 145 -5.73 7.07 -17.31
C PHE A 145 -7.24 7.03 -17.61
N THR A 146 -7.58 6.58 -18.80
CA THR A 146 -8.94 6.17 -19.14
C THR A 146 -8.92 4.71 -19.57
N LEU A 147 -9.76 3.92 -18.95
CA LEU A 147 -10.02 2.54 -19.29
C LEU A 147 -11.23 2.46 -20.21
N TYR A 148 -11.07 1.78 -21.34
CA TYR A 148 -12.09 1.54 -22.35
C TYR A 148 -12.33 0.05 -22.52
N GLU A 149 -13.56 -0.33 -22.85
CA GLU A 149 -13.89 -1.67 -23.33
C GLU A 149 -13.45 -1.87 -24.79
N SER A 150 -13.42 -3.12 -25.25
CA SER A 150 -13.02 -3.48 -26.63
C SER A 150 -13.87 -2.82 -27.72
N ASN A 151 -15.13 -2.51 -27.44
CA ASN A 151 -16.02 -1.79 -28.36
C ASN A 151 -15.70 -0.30 -28.50
N GLY A 152 -14.74 0.21 -27.70
CA GLY A 152 -14.34 1.61 -27.65
C GLY A 152 -15.18 2.46 -26.70
N ASN A 153 -16.13 1.87 -25.99
CA ASN A 153 -16.90 2.59 -24.99
C ASN A 153 -16.01 2.95 -23.80
N TYR A 154 -16.22 4.15 -23.29
CA TYR A 154 -15.63 4.58 -22.04
C TYR A 154 -16.14 3.71 -20.87
N PHE A 155 -15.20 3.22 -20.06
CA PHE A 155 -15.53 2.43 -18.87
C PHE A 155 -15.25 3.21 -17.58
N LYS A 156 -14.01 3.68 -17.38
CA LYS A 156 -13.65 4.38 -16.14
C LYS A 156 -12.46 5.31 -16.29
N ILE A 157 -12.51 6.47 -15.62
CA ILE A 157 -11.34 7.33 -15.42
C ILE A 157 -10.62 6.89 -14.13
N LEU A 158 -9.31 6.65 -14.26
CA LEU A 158 -8.42 6.28 -13.16
C LEU A 158 -7.44 7.44 -12.94
N ARG A 159 -7.40 7.94 -11.71
CA ARG A 159 -6.47 9.01 -11.30
C ARG A 159 -5.52 8.48 -10.27
N GLY A 160 -4.24 8.77 -10.45
CA GLY A 160 -3.21 8.43 -9.49
C GLY A 160 -2.32 9.61 -9.17
N LYS A 161 -1.81 9.61 -7.95
CA LYS A 161 -0.90 10.62 -7.43
C LYS A 161 0.21 9.93 -6.66
N ALA A 162 1.45 10.33 -6.93
CA ALA A 162 2.59 10.01 -6.09
C ALA A 162 3.16 11.28 -5.47
N LYS A 163 3.56 11.17 -4.21
CA LYS A 163 4.29 12.19 -3.48
C LYS A 163 5.49 11.50 -2.81
N ASP A 164 6.64 11.57 -3.46
CA ASP A 164 7.85 10.89 -3.02
C ASP A 164 8.84 11.89 -2.42
N TYR A 165 9.31 11.61 -1.20
CA TYR A 165 10.25 12.45 -0.49
C TYR A 165 11.69 12.08 -0.88
N HIS A 166 12.47 13.08 -1.23
CA HIS A 166 13.89 12.93 -1.53
C HIS A 166 14.69 13.76 -0.54
N SER A 167 15.34 13.10 0.41
CA SER A 167 16.30 13.74 1.28
C SER A 167 17.67 13.73 0.60
N GLU A 168 18.04 14.77 -0.08
CA GLU A 168 19.46 15.02 -0.36
C GLU A 168 20.04 15.81 0.81
N SER A 169 20.73 15.13 1.71
CA SER A 169 21.60 15.77 2.69
C SER A 169 22.84 16.32 1.96
N ARG A 170 22.65 17.41 1.23
CA ARG A 170 23.77 18.15 0.68
C ARG A 170 24.12 19.24 1.68
N TYR A 171 25.23 19.04 2.37
CA TYR A 171 25.92 20.10 3.07
C TYR A 171 26.46 21.11 2.04
N TYR A 172 25.58 22.00 1.57
CA TYR A 172 26.00 23.20 0.86
C TYR A 172 25.99 24.36 1.84
N GLY A 173 27.04 25.18 1.83
CA GLY A 173 27.05 26.42 2.60
C GLY A 173 25.86 27.31 2.22
N ILE A 174 25.45 28.19 3.11
CA ILE A 174 24.23 29.04 3.04
C ILE A 174 24.02 29.71 1.67
N LEU A 175 25.10 30.08 0.95
CA LEU A 175 25.03 30.66 -0.39
C LEU A 175 24.65 29.67 -1.49
N ALA A 176 24.98 28.38 -1.34
CA ALA A 176 24.62 27.37 -2.34
C ALA A 176 23.16 26.91 -2.18
N ALA A 177 22.63 26.90 -0.97
CA ALA A 177 21.21 26.60 -0.70
C ALA A 177 20.29 27.64 -1.34
N LEU A 178 20.71 28.90 -1.45
CA LEU A 178 19.91 29.97 -2.09
C LEU A 178 19.90 29.87 -3.64
N LEU A 179 20.82 29.11 -4.25
CA LEU A 179 21.01 29.08 -5.72
C LEU A 179 20.57 27.77 -6.37
N VAL A 180 20.38 26.69 -5.61
CA VAL A 180 20.09 25.36 -6.15
C VAL A 180 18.69 24.91 -5.77
N HIS A 181 17.70 25.41 -6.51
CA HIS A 181 16.36 24.85 -6.42
C HIS A 181 16.26 23.60 -7.32
N PRO A 182 15.79 22.46 -6.81
CA PRO A 182 15.52 21.30 -7.65
C PRO A 182 14.44 21.66 -8.65
N THR A 183 14.63 21.26 -9.87
CA THR A 183 13.69 21.54 -10.95
C THR A 183 13.32 20.25 -11.66
N VAL A 184 12.12 20.16 -12.18
CA VAL A 184 11.67 19.01 -12.99
C VAL A 184 12.70 18.63 -14.06
N LYS A 185 13.29 19.60 -14.74
CA LYS A 185 14.31 19.38 -15.79
C LYS A 185 15.59 18.70 -15.32
N GLY A 186 15.95 18.83 -14.03
CA GLY A 186 17.16 18.25 -13.45
C GLY A 186 16.95 16.89 -12.77
N ASN A 187 15.71 16.50 -12.50
CA ASN A 187 15.36 15.34 -11.70
C ASN A 187 14.56 14.29 -12.47
N GLY A 188 14.99 13.97 -13.70
CA GLY A 188 14.28 13.04 -14.58
C GLY A 188 14.09 11.64 -13.97
N GLN A 189 15.09 11.10 -13.27
CA GLN A 189 15.00 9.79 -12.66
C GLN A 189 13.96 9.76 -11.53
N ALA A 190 13.96 10.74 -10.64
CA ALA A 190 12.99 10.86 -9.56
C ALA A 190 11.56 11.01 -10.11
N ILE A 191 11.38 11.86 -11.14
CA ILE A 191 10.08 12.02 -11.81
C ILE A 191 9.62 10.72 -12.47
N ASN A 192 10.51 9.96 -13.12
CA ASN A 192 10.17 8.67 -13.73
C ASN A 192 9.72 7.66 -12.68
N GLN A 193 10.40 7.60 -11.54
CA GLN A 193 10.01 6.73 -10.42
C GLN A 193 8.64 7.13 -9.87
N SER A 194 8.45 8.41 -9.57
CA SER A 194 7.15 8.91 -9.07
C SER A 194 6.03 8.74 -10.09
N ALA A 195 6.32 8.81 -11.39
CA ALA A 195 5.32 8.54 -12.43
C ALA A 195 4.89 7.07 -12.43
N GLY A 196 5.82 6.14 -12.20
CA GLY A 196 5.50 4.74 -11.99
C GLY A 196 4.62 4.53 -10.75
N ASN A 197 4.98 5.16 -9.61
CA ASN A 197 4.21 5.08 -8.37
C ASN A 197 2.79 5.68 -8.54
N ALA A 198 2.67 6.81 -9.24
CA ALA A 198 1.38 7.40 -9.56
C ALA A 198 0.52 6.49 -10.45
N ALA A 199 1.14 5.75 -11.37
CA ALA A 199 0.42 4.78 -12.19
C ALA A 199 -0.11 3.60 -11.36
N ILE A 200 0.68 3.10 -10.40
CA ILE A 200 0.21 2.07 -9.45
C ILE A 200 -0.98 2.58 -8.64
N ASP A 201 -0.89 3.82 -8.12
CA ASP A 201 -2.00 4.43 -7.37
C ASP A 201 -3.26 4.59 -8.24
N ALA A 202 -3.11 4.88 -9.54
CA ALA A 202 -4.25 4.98 -10.45
C ALA A 202 -5.00 3.66 -10.64
N ILE A 203 -4.28 2.53 -10.68
CA ILE A 203 -4.88 1.20 -10.92
C ILE A 203 -5.02 0.38 -9.64
N LYS A 204 -4.77 0.95 -8.47
CA LYS A 204 -4.73 0.24 -7.17
C LYS A 204 -5.98 -0.58 -6.86
N ASP A 205 -7.15 -0.13 -7.31
CA ASP A 205 -8.40 -0.87 -7.08
C ASP A 205 -8.46 -2.20 -7.84
N TYR A 206 -7.64 -2.37 -8.87
CA TYR A 206 -7.49 -3.60 -9.66
C TYR A 206 -6.32 -4.47 -9.18
N LEU A 207 -5.55 -4.03 -8.20
CA LEU A 207 -4.38 -4.74 -7.68
C LEU A 207 -4.68 -5.32 -6.30
N PRO A 208 -4.15 -6.51 -5.98
CA PRO A 208 -4.15 -6.98 -4.61
C PRO A 208 -3.33 -6.01 -3.75
N SER A 209 -3.74 -5.83 -2.52
CA SER A 209 -3.04 -4.96 -1.59
C SER A 209 -2.64 -5.72 -0.33
N THR A 210 -1.41 -5.49 0.13
CA THR A 210 -0.96 -5.99 1.44
C THR A 210 -0.86 -4.81 2.39
N LEU A 211 -1.62 -4.87 3.46
CA LEU A 211 -1.52 -3.94 4.58
C LEU A 211 -0.82 -4.63 5.75
N THR A 212 -0.16 -3.85 6.58
CA THR A 212 0.38 -4.35 7.85
C THR A 212 -0.48 -3.86 8.99
N ASN A 213 -1.06 -4.79 9.74
CA ASN A 213 -1.85 -4.50 10.93
C ASN A 213 -1.05 -4.79 12.19
N GLN A 214 -1.25 -3.97 13.21
CA GLN A 214 -0.74 -4.22 14.55
C GLN A 214 -1.82 -4.94 15.34
N ARG A 215 -1.58 -6.21 15.70
CA ARG A 215 -2.51 -7.01 16.50
C ARG A 215 -2.05 -7.03 17.96
N PRO A 216 -2.82 -6.47 18.89
CA PRO A 216 -2.48 -6.54 20.32
C PRO A 216 -2.60 -7.97 20.81
N LEU A 217 -1.70 -8.41 21.68
CA LEU A 217 -1.65 -9.77 22.23
C LEU A 217 -1.98 -9.77 23.72
N TYR A 218 -2.45 -10.92 24.23
CA TYR A 218 -2.73 -11.11 25.64
C TYR A 218 -1.51 -11.65 26.38
N ALA A 219 -1.06 -10.93 27.40
CA ALA A 219 0.12 -11.25 28.20
C ALA A 219 -0.23 -11.44 29.69
N ASP A 220 -1.38 -12.07 29.95
CA ASP A 220 -1.94 -12.16 31.33
C ASP A 220 -1.08 -12.98 32.31
N ASN A 221 -0.31 -13.93 31.78
CA ASN A 221 0.58 -14.75 32.57
C ASN A 221 1.93 -14.99 31.88
N ASP A 222 2.85 -15.64 32.58
CA ASP A 222 4.20 -15.87 32.06
C ASP A 222 4.23 -16.83 30.86
N SER A 223 3.28 -17.77 30.76
CA SER A 223 3.17 -18.67 29.62
C SER A 223 2.76 -17.92 28.37
N LEU A 224 1.75 -17.04 28.43
CA LEU A 224 1.36 -16.19 27.29
C LEU A 224 2.49 -15.25 26.90
N LYS A 225 3.20 -14.62 27.87
CA LYS A 225 4.38 -13.80 27.58
C LYS A 225 5.49 -14.60 26.88
N ALA A 226 5.72 -15.85 27.31
CA ALA A 226 6.68 -16.72 26.66
C ALA A 226 6.26 -17.05 25.21
N ALA A 227 4.98 -17.34 24.97
CA ALA A 227 4.45 -17.55 23.63
C ALA A 227 4.65 -16.31 22.74
N ILE A 228 4.33 -15.11 23.25
CA ILE A 228 4.54 -13.83 22.54
C ILE A 228 6.01 -13.63 22.14
N ASN A 229 6.94 -13.90 23.06
CA ASN A 229 8.36 -13.80 22.77
C ASN A 229 8.79 -14.73 21.62
N HIS A 230 8.20 -15.91 21.52
CA HIS A 230 8.41 -16.82 20.40
C HIS A 230 7.75 -16.30 19.11
N MET A 231 6.53 -15.73 19.19
CA MET A 231 5.83 -15.14 18.04
C MET A 231 6.64 -13.98 17.42
N VAL A 232 7.09 -13.04 18.26
CA VAL A 232 7.91 -11.89 17.83
C VAL A 232 9.25 -12.34 17.24
N ALA A 233 9.84 -13.41 17.79
CA ALA A 233 11.06 -14.02 17.27
C ALA A 233 10.82 -14.92 16.04
N LYS A 234 9.59 -14.98 15.49
CA LYS A 234 9.17 -15.85 14.37
C LYS A 234 9.42 -17.35 14.62
N ARG A 235 9.50 -17.75 15.86
CA ARG A 235 9.60 -19.15 16.28
C ARG A 235 8.20 -19.72 16.53
N TYR A 236 7.40 -19.75 15.50
CA TYR A 236 5.96 -20.03 15.57
C TYR A 236 5.65 -21.41 16.15
N HIS A 237 6.43 -22.44 15.78
CA HIS A 237 6.25 -23.78 16.32
C HIS A 237 6.37 -23.83 17.86
N GLU A 238 7.28 -23.08 18.44
CA GLU A 238 7.43 -23.01 19.91
C GLU A 238 6.25 -22.25 20.56
N ALA A 239 5.75 -21.21 19.89
CA ALA A 239 4.55 -20.52 20.36
C ALA A 239 3.33 -21.46 20.36
N PHE A 240 3.12 -22.27 19.32
CA PHE A 240 2.05 -23.28 19.25
C PHE A 240 2.11 -24.27 20.41
N LYS A 241 3.30 -24.79 20.75
CA LYS A 241 3.47 -25.73 21.87
C LYS A 241 3.03 -25.15 23.20
N ILE A 242 3.12 -23.82 23.37
CA ILE A 242 2.73 -23.14 24.59
C ILE A 242 1.24 -22.80 24.58
N LEU A 243 0.70 -22.32 23.45
CA LEU A 243 -0.68 -21.85 23.36
C LEU A 243 -1.70 -22.99 23.40
N ASN A 244 -1.47 -24.10 22.67
CA ASN A 244 -2.43 -25.19 22.58
C ASN A 244 -2.82 -25.81 23.94
N PRO A 245 -1.91 -26.16 24.85
CA PRO A 245 -2.29 -26.67 26.15
C PRO A 245 -3.10 -25.69 27.00
N ILE A 246 -2.91 -24.37 26.81
CA ILE A 246 -3.66 -23.33 27.54
C ILE A 246 -5.11 -23.28 27.02
N ILE A 247 -5.32 -23.45 25.73
CA ILE A 247 -6.66 -23.46 25.12
C ILE A 247 -7.50 -24.62 25.63
N ASP A 248 -6.88 -25.76 25.90
CA ASP A 248 -7.54 -26.94 26.46
C ASP A 248 -7.62 -26.92 27.99
N GLY A 249 -7.08 -25.87 28.63
CA GLY A 249 -7.06 -25.71 30.07
C GLY A 249 -8.43 -25.38 30.68
N PRO A 250 -8.54 -25.50 32.04
CA PRO A 250 -9.82 -25.31 32.73
C PRO A 250 -10.24 -23.86 32.93
N ASP A 251 -9.38 -22.88 32.68
CA ASP A 251 -9.69 -21.46 32.83
C ASP A 251 -10.24 -20.88 31.49
N PRO A 252 -11.55 -20.62 31.39
CA PRO A 252 -12.16 -20.16 30.14
C PRO A 252 -11.60 -18.83 29.64
N LYS A 253 -11.23 -17.93 30.56
CA LYS A 253 -10.66 -16.64 30.21
C LYS A 253 -9.29 -16.80 29.58
N LEU A 254 -8.43 -17.58 30.24
CA LEU A 254 -7.08 -17.82 29.75
C LEU A 254 -7.08 -18.62 28.44
N ALA A 255 -7.99 -19.59 28.32
CA ALA A 255 -8.20 -20.36 27.11
C ALA A 255 -8.66 -19.47 25.93
N SER A 256 -9.57 -18.54 26.20
CA SER A 256 -10.04 -17.54 25.21
C SER A 256 -8.87 -16.65 24.74
N HIS A 257 -8.07 -16.12 25.67
CA HIS A 257 -6.93 -15.26 25.34
C HIS A 257 -5.86 -16.01 24.53
N ALA A 258 -5.56 -17.25 24.91
CA ALA A 258 -4.62 -18.11 24.16
C ALA A 258 -5.14 -18.44 22.75
N ALA A 259 -6.44 -18.71 22.60
CA ALA A 259 -7.04 -18.95 21.30
C ALA A 259 -7.02 -17.72 20.40
N TYR A 260 -7.19 -16.51 20.96
CA TYR A 260 -7.02 -15.27 20.21
C TYR A 260 -5.56 -15.06 19.77
N ASP A 261 -4.58 -15.25 20.68
CA ASP A 261 -3.17 -15.13 20.33
C ASP A 261 -2.76 -16.16 19.26
N LEU A 262 -3.36 -17.36 19.32
CA LEU A 262 -3.21 -18.38 18.27
C LEU A 262 -3.80 -17.92 16.94
N ALA A 263 -4.95 -17.25 16.94
CA ALA A 263 -5.53 -16.67 15.72
C ALA A 263 -4.58 -15.66 15.07
N VAL A 264 -4.01 -14.75 15.87
CA VAL A 264 -3.02 -13.77 15.38
C VAL A 264 -1.75 -14.47 14.86
N LEU A 265 -1.35 -15.58 15.46
CA LEU A 265 -0.21 -16.36 15.01
C LEU A 265 -0.47 -17.00 13.63
N TYR A 266 -1.66 -17.59 13.41
CA TYR A 266 -2.05 -18.13 12.10
C TYR A 266 -2.16 -17.03 11.04
N GLU A 267 -2.77 -15.88 11.38
CA GLU A 267 -2.83 -14.70 10.50
C GLU A 267 -1.42 -14.25 10.08
N ALA A 268 -0.46 -14.24 11.01
CA ALA A 268 0.93 -13.89 10.71
C ALA A 268 1.64 -14.87 9.79
N GLN A 269 1.16 -16.11 9.69
CA GLN A 269 1.66 -17.15 8.77
C GLN A 269 0.92 -17.13 7.42
N GLY A 270 -0.20 -16.42 7.31
CA GLY A 270 -1.07 -16.42 6.14
C GLY A 270 -2.08 -17.57 6.13
N ASP A 271 -2.23 -18.31 7.24
CA ASP A 271 -3.18 -19.41 7.38
C ASP A 271 -4.55 -18.86 7.85
N ILE A 272 -5.22 -18.11 6.97
CA ILE A 272 -6.39 -17.30 7.30
C ILE A 272 -7.58 -18.16 7.76
N GLU A 273 -7.78 -19.33 7.16
CA GLU A 273 -8.86 -20.24 7.60
C GLU A 273 -8.67 -20.71 9.05
N GLU A 274 -7.44 -21.07 9.43
CA GLU A 274 -7.12 -21.50 10.79
C GLU A 274 -7.15 -20.31 11.76
N ALA A 275 -6.74 -19.11 11.31
CA ALA A 275 -6.86 -17.88 12.09
C ALA A 275 -8.34 -17.59 12.42
N LEU A 276 -9.23 -17.71 11.44
CA LEU A 276 -10.67 -17.50 11.63
C LEU A 276 -11.28 -18.54 12.60
N LYS A 277 -10.90 -19.82 12.47
CA LYS A 277 -11.32 -20.88 13.40
C LYS A 277 -10.87 -20.58 14.83
N ALA A 278 -9.60 -20.20 15.01
CA ALA A 278 -9.05 -19.89 16.32
C ALA A 278 -9.69 -18.64 16.94
N ALA A 279 -10.00 -17.60 16.13
CA ALA A 279 -10.71 -16.43 16.61
C ALA A 279 -12.15 -16.75 17.05
N LYS A 280 -12.86 -17.61 16.32
CA LYS A 280 -14.21 -18.11 16.70
C LYS A 280 -14.13 -18.96 17.96
N LEU A 281 -13.13 -19.85 18.08
CA LEU A 281 -12.89 -20.65 19.29
C LEU A 281 -12.62 -19.77 20.52
N SER A 282 -11.89 -18.66 20.36
CA SER A 282 -11.69 -17.68 21.43
C SER A 282 -13.04 -17.21 22.02
N ASN A 283 -13.99 -16.88 21.16
CA ASN A 283 -15.35 -16.46 21.58
C ASN A 283 -16.16 -17.60 22.18
N GLU A 284 -15.98 -18.82 21.73
CA GLU A 284 -16.64 -20.00 22.30
C GLU A 284 -16.17 -20.30 23.72
N LYS A 285 -14.86 -20.15 24.00
CA LYS A 285 -14.31 -20.31 25.34
C LYS A 285 -14.81 -19.23 26.31
N GLN A 286 -14.76 -17.98 25.88
CA GLN A 286 -15.33 -16.82 26.55
C GLN A 286 -15.44 -15.67 25.56
N GLN A 287 -16.50 -14.86 25.67
CA GLN A 287 -16.65 -13.67 24.82
C GLN A 287 -15.40 -12.79 24.87
N ASN A 288 -14.81 -12.54 23.69
CA ASN A 288 -13.55 -11.81 23.53
C ASN A 288 -13.71 -10.67 22.52
N PHE A 289 -13.60 -9.44 22.98
CA PHE A 289 -13.77 -8.26 22.14
C PHE A 289 -12.69 -8.14 21.04
N ARG A 290 -11.44 -8.60 21.30
CA ARG A 290 -10.35 -8.57 20.30
C ARG A 290 -10.63 -9.60 19.22
N ALA A 291 -11.09 -10.79 19.57
CA ALA A 291 -11.49 -11.81 18.60
C ALA A 291 -12.66 -11.32 17.73
N ASN A 292 -13.67 -10.70 18.34
CA ASN A 292 -14.78 -10.09 17.60
C ASN A 292 -14.30 -8.99 16.62
N ALA A 293 -13.26 -8.25 16.97
CA ALA A 293 -12.74 -7.18 16.15
C ALA A 293 -11.96 -7.69 14.92
N ILE A 294 -11.28 -8.85 15.01
CA ILE A 294 -10.49 -9.38 13.89
C ILE A 294 -11.27 -10.30 12.95
N ILE A 295 -12.35 -10.95 13.41
CA ILE A 295 -13.16 -11.88 12.59
C ILE A 295 -13.61 -11.25 11.27
N PRO A 296 -14.20 -10.04 11.23
CA PRO A 296 -14.61 -9.43 9.96
C PRO A 296 -13.44 -9.15 9.00
N SER A 297 -12.24 -8.88 9.53
CA SER A 297 -11.03 -8.70 8.71
C SER A 297 -10.60 -10.02 8.09
N LEU A 298 -10.56 -11.10 8.89
CA LEU A 298 -10.19 -12.44 8.43
C LEU A 298 -11.20 -13.04 7.42
N GLU A 299 -12.47 -12.64 7.48
CA GLU A 299 -13.49 -13.06 6.51
C GLU A 299 -13.39 -12.31 5.15
N GLN A 300 -12.63 -11.22 5.10
CA GLN A 300 -12.40 -10.44 3.88
C GLN A 300 -11.07 -10.79 3.19
N GLU A 301 -10.18 -11.46 3.86
CA GLU A 301 -8.90 -11.94 3.33
C GLU A 301 -9.07 -13.25 2.54
#